data_2a6f2fe626773b0165119e52789f315d
#
_entry.id   2a6f2fe626773b0165119e52789f315d
#
_cell.length_a   1.000
_cell.length_b   1.000
_cell.length_c   1.000
_cell.angle_alpha   90.00
_cell.angle_beta   90.00
_cell.angle_gamma   90.00
#
_symmetry.space_group_name_H-M   'P 1'
#
loop_
_entity.id
_entity.type
_entity.pdbx_description
1 polymer ?
#
loop_
_entity_poly.entity_id
_entity_poly.type
_entity_poly.pdbx_seq_one_letter_code
_entity_poly.pdbx_strand_id
1 'polypeptide(L)'
;MVDVARALGVSHAAVYRHVATKAELRHLVVGRWAETTMPRLRAIAAKPGPASKRLRQLFDALIAVKRRRAANDPELFAAYRALAADAESVVAAHLDELVALGATVIRSGVEEGRFRAVDPVAAGRAVLSATSRFHHPLHAAEWADPAIDAVYDDVWRLLMDGLCVAKSPGQSRKQRRRQTR
;
A
#
# COMPACT_ATOMS: atom_id res chain seq x y z
N MET A 1 9.24 8.17 27.20
CA MET A 1 9.58 9.61 27.31
C MET A 1 11.00 9.84 27.84
N VAL A 2 11.43 9.20 28.92
CA VAL A 2 12.81 9.32 29.44
C VAL A 2 13.85 8.90 28.42
N ASP A 3 13.65 7.75 27.77
CA ASP A 3 14.59 7.21 26.78
C ASP A 3 14.64 8.09 25.51
N VAL A 4 13.51 8.69 25.13
CA VAL A 4 13.45 9.66 24.02
C VAL A 4 14.26 10.91 24.36
N ALA A 5 14.10 11.46 25.56
CA ALA A 5 14.87 12.61 26.02
C ALA A 5 16.38 12.33 26.03
N ARG A 6 16.76 11.14 26.53
CA ARG A 6 18.15 10.67 26.54
C ARG A 6 18.72 10.53 25.13
N ALA A 7 17.98 9.90 24.20
CA ALA A 7 18.39 9.70 22.83
C ALA A 7 18.56 11.02 22.06
N LEU A 8 17.75 12.03 22.37
CA LEU A 8 17.81 13.37 21.77
C LEU A 8 18.77 14.32 22.48
N GLY A 9 19.39 13.93 23.60
CA GLY A 9 20.26 14.79 24.39
C GLY A 9 19.55 16.02 25.00
N VAL A 10 18.25 15.93 25.25
CA VAL A 10 17.44 17.03 25.80
C VAL A 10 16.84 16.64 27.16
N SER A 11 16.33 17.64 27.91
CA SER A 11 15.64 17.37 29.16
C SER A 11 14.27 16.73 28.94
N HIS A 12 13.81 15.95 29.89
CA HIS A 12 12.47 15.36 29.91
C HIS A 12 11.36 16.42 29.74
N ALA A 13 11.52 17.58 30.40
CA ALA A 13 10.62 18.72 30.27
C ALA A 13 10.61 19.31 28.85
N ALA A 14 11.73 19.26 28.14
CA ALA A 14 11.80 19.74 26.76
C ALA A 14 10.97 18.84 25.82
N VAL A 15 10.96 17.53 26.03
CA VAL A 15 10.11 16.61 25.26
C VAL A 15 8.64 16.91 25.49
N TYR A 16 8.23 17.10 26.76
CA TYR A 16 6.83 17.39 27.11
C TYR A 16 6.31 18.76 26.63
N ARG A 17 7.18 19.71 26.29
CA ARG A 17 6.76 20.96 25.62
C ARG A 17 6.26 20.75 24.20
N HIS A 18 6.72 19.69 23.53
CA HIS A 18 6.38 19.37 22.16
C HIS A 18 5.33 18.25 22.03
N VAL A 19 5.22 17.41 23.06
CA VAL A 19 4.34 16.24 23.05
C VAL A 19 3.79 16.05 24.46
N ALA A 20 2.50 16.36 24.66
CA ALA A 20 1.89 16.40 25.99
C ALA A 20 1.76 15.00 26.62
N THR A 21 1.60 13.95 25.81
CA THR A 21 1.37 12.59 26.30
C THR A 21 2.21 11.55 25.55
N LYS A 22 2.41 10.38 26.19
CA LYS A 22 3.05 9.24 25.54
C LYS A 22 2.22 8.70 24.34
N ALA A 23 0.89 8.83 24.41
CA ALA A 23 0.00 8.45 23.32
C ALA A 23 0.19 9.37 22.11
N GLU A 24 0.26 10.68 22.34
CA GLU A 24 0.53 11.65 21.27
C GLU A 24 1.88 11.41 20.58
N LEU A 25 2.93 11.11 21.34
CA LEU A 25 4.24 10.75 20.78
C LEU A 25 4.13 9.52 19.87
N ARG A 26 3.41 8.48 20.31
CA ARG A 26 3.18 7.29 19.47
C ARG A 26 2.46 7.64 18.18
N HIS A 27 1.40 8.43 18.25
CA HIS A 27 0.64 8.86 17.08
C HIS A 27 1.51 9.65 16.10
N LEU A 28 2.34 10.57 16.58
CA LEU A 28 3.27 11.34 15.75
C LEU A 28 4.29 10.44 15.05
N VAL A 29 4.90 9.49 15.77
CA VAL A 29 5.89 8.56 15.20
C VAL A 29 5.24 7.67 14.14
N VAL A 30 4.09 7.06 14.45
CA VAL A 30 3.37 6.18 13.52
C VAL A 30 2.85 6.95 12.31
N GLY A 31 2.29 8.15 12.52
CA GLY A 31 1.79 9.03 11.47
C GLY A 31 2.90 9.44 10.51
N ARG A 32 4.04 9.94 11.03
CA ARG A 32 5.19 10.32 10.20
C ARG A 32 5.74 9.15 9.39
N TRP A 33 5.70 7.95 9.95
CA TRP A 33 6.08 6.73 9.25
C TRP A 33 5.14 6.39 8.10
N ALA A 34 3.84 6.54 8.31
CA ALA A 34 2.83 6.36 7.28
C ALA A 34 3.00 7.41 6.16
N GLU A 35 3.09 8.69 6.53
CA GLU A 35 3.19 9.83 5.59
C GLU A 35 4.37 9.74 4.60
N THR A 36 5.52 9.22 5.02
CA THR A 36 6.69 9.12 4.13
C THR A 36 6.50 8.19 2.92
N THR A 37 5.45 7.36 2.94
CA THR A 37 5.09 6.46 1.84
C THR A 37 4.12 7.13 0.85
N MET A 38 3.23 7.97 1.36
CA MET A 38 2.07 8.48 0.63
C MET A 38 2.37 9.35 -0.60
N PRO A 39 3.35 10.26 -0.62
CA PRO A 39 3.61 11.12 -1.78
C PRO A 39 3.86 10.33 -3.06
N ARG A 40 4.65 9.25 -2.97
CA ARG A 40 4.93 8.37 -4.11
C ARG A 40 3.66 7.65 -4.60
N LEU A 41 2.85 7.15 -3.66
CA LEU A 41 1.63 6.43 -3.98
C LEU A 41 0.59 7.36 -4.61
N ARG A 42 0.41 8.59 -4.09
CA ARG A 42 -0.45 9.61 -4.68
C ARG A 42 -0.02 9.97 -6.11
N ALA A 43 1.29 10.14 -6.34
CA ALA A 43 1.83 10.41 -7.67
C ALA A 43 1.53 9.27 -8.66
N ILE A 44 1.62 8.01 -8.24
CA ILE A 44 1.28 6.85 -9.09
C ILE A 44 -0.22 6.82 -9.39
N ALA A 45 -1.07 7.06 -8.40
CA ALA A 45 -2.51 7.06 -8.58
C ALA A 45 -2.99 8.18 -9.54
N ALA A 46 -2.33 9.33 -9.52
CA ALA A 46 -2.64 10.48 -10.39
C ALA A 46 -2.02 10.40 -11.79
N LYS A 47 -1.07 9.48 -12.03
CA LYS A 47 -0.31 9.39 -13.28
C LYS A 47 -1.24 9.01 -14.46
N PRO A 48 -1.03 9.56 -15.67
CA PRO A 48 -1.76 9.10 -16.85
C PRO A 48 -1.34 7.68 -17.25
N GLY A 49 -2.26 6.96 -17.91
CA GLY A 49 -2.00 5.63 -18.45
C GLY A 49 -3.02 4.57 -17.98
N PRO A 50 -2.91 3.34 -18.49
CA PRO A 50 -3.89 2.29 -18.24
C PRO A 50 -4.06 1.99 -16.75
N ALA A 51 -5.31 1.97 -16.28
CA ALA A 51 -5.64 1.76 -14.86
C ALA A 51 -5.06 0.45 -14.29
N SER A 52 -5.08 -0.64 -15.06
CA SER A 52 -4.52 -1.93 -14.63
C SER A 52 -3.02 -1.85 -14.33
N LYS A 53 -2.26 -1.11 -15.15
CA LYS A 53 -0.82 -0.89 -14.94
C LYS A 53 -0.57 0.00 -13.72
N ARG A 54 -1.35 1.07 -13.57
CA ARG A 54 -1.25 1.99 -12.41
C ARG A 54 -1.58 1.29 -11.10
N LEU A 55 -2.61 0.44 -11.10
CA LEU A 55 -3.00 -0.31 -9.91
C LEU A 55 -1.87 -1.27 -9.49
N ARG A 56 -1.27 -2.01 -10.43
CA ARG A 56 -0.10 -2.85 -10.15
C ARG A 56 1.06 -2.03 -9.58
N GLN A 57 1.41 -0.91 -10.22
CA GLN A 57 2.51 -0.05 -9.78
C GLN A 57 2.27 0.54 -8.39
N LEU A 58 1.02 0.83 -8.03
CA LEU A 58 0.64 1.34 -6.72
C LEU A 58 0.96 0.31 -5.62
N PHE A 59 0.56 -0.94 -5.81
CA PHE A 59 0.82 -2.00 -4.85
C PHE A 59 2.28 -2.46 -4.83
N ASP A 60 2.94 -2.55 -5.98
CA ASP A 60 4.38 -2.81 -6.05
C ASP A 60 5.19 -1.74 -5.27
N ALA A 61 4.82 -0.47 -5.41
CA ALA A 61 5.47 0.61 -4.68
C ALA A 61 5.22 0.54 -3.17
N LEU A 62 4.00 0.19 -2.74
CA LEU A 62 3.65 -0.02 -1.34
C LEU A 62 4.49 -1.17 -0.73
N ILE A 63 4.53 -2.32 -1.40
CA ILE A 63 5.30 -3.49 -1.00
C ILE A 63 6.79 -3.14 -0.89
N ALA A 64 7.35 -2.55 -1.93
CA ALA A 64 8.77 -2.21 -2.00
C ALA A 64 9.19 -1.24 -0.87
N VAL A 65 8.36 -0.24 -0.54
CA VAL A 65 8.66 0.69 0.57
C VAL A 65 8.63 -0.02 1.90
N LYS A 66 7.63 -0.86 2.16
CA LYS A 66 7.50 -1.58 3.44
C LYS A 66 8.65 -2.57 3.65
N ARG A 67 8.97 -3.39 2.64
CA ARG A 67 10.07 -4.36 2.71
C ARG A 67 11.43 -3.67 2.86
N ARG A 68 11.70 -2.61 2.11
CA ARG A 68 12.95 -1.86 2.22
C ARG A 68 13.15 -1.29 3.62
N ARG A 69 12.09 -0.79 4.26
CA ARG A 69 12.17 -0.29 5.64
C ARG A 69 12.48 -1.39 6.63
N ALA A 70 11.82 -2.54 6.49
CA ALA A 70 12.09 -3.69 7.35
C ALA A 70 13.54 -4.20 7.22
N ALA A 71 14.12 -4.11 6.01
CA ALA A 71 15.48 -4.54 5.74
C ALA A 71 16.55 -3.52 6.18
N ASN A 72 16.30 -2.21 5.96
CA ASN A 72 17.30 -1.17 6.21
C ASN A 72 17.44 -0.80 7.70
N ASP A 73 16.34 -0.92 8.47
CA ASP A 73 16.33 -0.59 9.89
C ASP A 73 15.35 -1.51 10.62
N PRO A 74 15.76 -2.76 10.91
CA PRO A 74 14.90 -3.75 11.55
C PRO A 74 14.48 -3.36 12.98
N GLU A 75 15.34 -2.63 13.72
CA GLU A 75 15.03 -2.19 15.09
C GLU A 75 13.94 -1.11 15.08
N LEU A 76 14.11 -0.09 14.23
CA LEU A 76 13.10 0.94 14.05
C LEU A 76 11.78 0.36 13.52
N PHE A 77 11.85 -0.63 12.62
CA PHE A 77 10.66 -1.31 12.11
C PHE A 77 9.95 -2.12 13.21
N ALA A 78 10.69 -2.80 14.08
CA ALA A 78 10.14 -3.51 15.24
C ALA A 78 9.48 -2.54 16.24
N ALA A 79 10.14 -1.41 16.51
CA ALA A 79 9.58 -0.34 17.35
C ALA A 79 8.28 0.24 16.74
N TYR A 80 8.25 0.49 15.43
CA TYR A 80 7.04 0.92 14.72
C TYR A 80 5.89 -0.08 14.88
N ARG A 81 6.16 -1.38 14.72
CA ARG A 81 5.13 -2.43 14.89
C ARG A 81 4.52 -2.41 16.29
N ALA A 82 5.36 -2.29 17.31
CA ALA A 82 4.92 -2.23 18.70
C ALA A 82 4.07 -0.97 18.97
N LEU A 83 4.48 0.18 18.43
CA LEU A 83 3.76 1.43 18.60
C LEU A 83 2.45 1.49 17.80
N ALA A 84 2.41 0.88 16.62
CA ALA A 84 1.23 0.84 15.75
C ALA A 84 0.06 0.09 16.40
N ALA A 85 0.34 -0.92 17.24
CA ALA A 85 -0.70 -1.64 17.98
C ALA A 85 -1.51 -0.72 18.92
N ASP A 86 -0.87 0.32 19.45
CA ASP A 86 -1.50 1.30 20.35
C ASP A 86 -1.97 2.60 19.63
N ALA A 87 -1.79 2.69 18.32
CA ALA A 87 -2.13 3.87 17.51
C ALA A 87 -3.21 3.57 16.47
N GLU A 88 -4.26 2.87 16.88
CA GLU A 88 -5.30 2.30 16.03
C GLU A 88 -5.93 3.35 15.09
N SER A 89 -6.26 4.54 15.58
CA SER A 89 -6.87 5.60 14.76
C SER A 89 -5.96 6.10 13.64
N VAL A 90 -4.65 6.20 13.89
CA VAL A 90 -3.66 6.63 12.88
C VAL A 90 -3.46 5.54 11.84
N VAL A 91 -3.42 4.28 12.27
CA VAL A 91 -3.34 3.14 11.37
C VAL A 91 -4.60 3.04 10.50
N ALA A 92 -5.79 3.20 11.09
CA ALA A 92 -7.05 3.19 10.36
C ALA A 92 -7.09 4.30 9.29
N ALA A 93 -6.74 5.52 9.64
CA ALA A 93 -6.66 6.64 8.69
C ALA A 93 -5.68 6.36 7.53
N HIS A 94 -4.53 5.76 7.83
CA HIS A 94 -3.57 5.36 6.80
C HIS A 94 -4.14 4.28 5.86
N LEU A 95 -4.83 3.28 6.39
CA LEU A 95 -5.48 2.23 5.59
C LEU A 95 -6.60 2.81 4.72
N ASP A 96 -7.42 3.72 5.25
CA ASP A 96 -8.47 4.39 4.50
C ASP A 96 -7.89 5.22 3.33
N GLU A 97 -6.76 5.89 3.54
CA GLU A 97 -6.08 6.60 2.46
C GLU A 97 -5.55 5.64 1.38
N LEU A 98 -4.97 4.50 1.75
CA LEU A 98 -4.54 3.48 0.79
C LEU A 98 -5.72 2.94 -0.02
N VAL A 99 -6.86 2.68 0.63
CA VAL A 99 -8.11 2.27 -0.04
C VAL A 99 -8.56 3.35 -1.02
N ALA A 100 -8.54 4.63 -0.62
CA ALA A 100 -8.95 5.75 -1.47
C ALA A 100 -8.07 5.90 -2.72
N LEU A 101 -6.76 5.69 -2.60
CA LEU A 101 -5.84 5.69 -3.75
C LEU A 101 -6.15 4.52 -4.71
N GLY A 102 -6.35 3.31 -4.18
CA GLY A 102 -6.78 2.16 -4.97
C GLY A 102 -8.11 2.41 -5.68
N ALA A 103 -9.09 2.96 -4.95
CA ALA A 103 -10.40 3.31 -5.47
C ALA A 103 -10.33 4.34 -6.62
N THR A 104 -9.45 5.34 -6.50
CA THR A 104 -9.25 6.34 -7.56
C THR A 104 -8.77 5.68 -8.86
N VAL A 105 -7.81 4.77 -8.78
CA VAL A 105 -7.32 4.04 -9.96
C VAL A 105 -8.37 3.08 -10.51
N ILE A 106 -9.12 2.40 -9.64
CA ILE A 106 -10.17 1.46 -10.05
C ILE A 106 -11.32 2.21 -10.74
N ARG A 107 -11.75 3.36 -10.22
CA ARG A 107 -12.77 4.21 -10.85
C ARG A 107 -12.37 4.58 -12.28
N SER A 108 -11.13 5.05 -12.47
CA SER A 108 -10.59 5.33 -13.79
C SER A 108 -10.63 4.10 -14.72
N GLY A 109 -10.35 2.91 -14.19
CA GLY A 109 -10.42 1.67 -14.97
C GLY A 109 -11.84 1.26 -15.36
N VAL A 110 -12.83 1.55 -14.53
CA VAL A 110 -14.26 1.37 -14.86
C VAL A 110 -14.68 2.35 -15.95
N GLU A 111 -14.31 3.64 -15.82
CA GLU A 111 -14.57 4.69 -16.82
C GLU A 111 -13.88 4.38 -18.17
N GLU A 112 -12.67 3.80 -18.15
CA GLU A 112 -11.96 3.32 -19.34
C GLU A 112 -12.60 2.06 -19.97
N GLY A 113 -13.60 1.45 -19.34
CA GLY A 113 -14.18 0.17 -19.76
C GLY A 113 -13.22 -1.03 -19.65
N ARG A 114 -12.14 -0.90 -18.89
CA ARG A 114 -11.15 -1.94 -18.65
C ARG A 114 -11.49 -2.80 -17.46
N PHE A 115 -12.10 -2.23 -16.45
CA PHE A 115 -12.60 -2.92 -15.27
C PHE A 115 -14.11 -3.07 -15.35
N ARG A 116 -14.62 -4.12 -14.71
CA ARG A 116 -16.06 -4.35 -14.55
C ARG A 116 -16.69 -3.22 -13.76
N ALA A 117 -17.99 -3.03 -13.93
CA ALA A 117 -18.77 -2.14 -13.08
C ALA A 117 -18.79 -2.69 -11.64
N VAL A 118 -17.96 -2.11 -10.78
CA VAL A 118 -17.80 -2.44 -9.36
C VAL A 118 -17.83 -1.16 -8.54
N ASP A 119 -18.14 -1.27 -7.25
CA ASP A 119 -17.88 -0.18 -6.32
C ASP A 119 -16.34 0.00 -6.16
N PRO A 120 -15.76 1.15 -6.53
CA PRO A 120 -14.33 1.35 -6.48
C PRO A 120 -13.75 1.27 -5.07
N VAL A 121 -14.49 1.69 -4.04
CA VAL A 121 -14.03 1.68 -2.65
C VAL A 121 -14.02 0.25 -2.12
N ALA A 122 -15.09 -0.51 -2.34
CA ALA A 122 -15.15 -1.92 -1.96
C ALA A 122 -14.07 -2.74 -2.68
N ALA A 123 -13.88 -2.52 -3.98
CA ALA A 123 -12.83 -3.20 -4.75
C ALA A 123 -11.42 -2.80 -4.29
N GLY A 124 -11.17 -1.51 -3.99
CA GLY A 124 -9.90 -1.04 -3.44
C GLY A 124 -9.57 -1.69 -2.10
N ARG A 125 -10.57 -1.79 -1.22
CA ARG A 125 -10.45 -2.49 0.07
C ARG A 125 -10.17 -3.99 -0.12
N ALA A 126 -10.85 -4.64 -1.05
CA ALA A 126 -10.64 -6.06 -1.36
C ALA A 126 -9.21 -6.32 -1.86
N VAL A 127 -8.69 -5.50 -2.77
CA VAL A 127 -7.31 -5.60 -3.27
C VAL A 127 -6.31 -5.38 -2.15
N LEU A 128 -6.49 -4.35 -1.31
CA LEU A 128 -5.61 -4.07 -0.16
C LEU A 128 -5.59 -5.25 0.82
N SER A 129 -6.75 -5.81 1.14
CA SER A 129 -6.87 -6.96 2.05
C SER A 129 -6.24 -8.23 1.46
N ALA A 130 -6.50 -8.54 0.20
CA ALA A 130 -5.96 -9.74 -0.46
C ALA A 130 -4.43 -9.69 -0.61
N THR A 131 -3.85 -8.49 -0.68
CA THR A 131 -2.40 -8.30 -0.79
C THR A 131 -1.72 -8.05 0.55
N SER A 132 -2.43 -8.10 1.68
CA SER A 132 -1.90 -7.74 3.00
C SER A 132 -0.66 -8.54 3.41
N ARG A 133 -0.58 -9.82 3.07
CA ARG A 133 0.58 -10.67 3.33
C ARG A 133 1.90 -10.07 2.83
N PHE A 134 1.86 -9.28 1.77
CA PHE A 134 3.05 -8.76 1.09
C PHE A 134 3.52 -7.40 1.59
N HIS A 135 2.67 -6.67 2.33
CA HIS A 135 2.97 -5.31 2.81
C HIS A 135 2.56 -5.03 4.25
N HIS A 136 1.73 -5.87 4.88
CA HIS A 136 1.32 -5.63 6.26
C HIS A 136 2.43 -6.06 7.23
N PRO A 137 2.83 -5.22 8.19
CA PRO A 137 3.98 -5.46 9.07
C PRO A 137 3.92 -6.76 9.87
N LEU A 138 2.74 -7.32 10.14
CA LEU A 138 2.60 -8.61 10.82
C LEU A 138 3.22 -9.78 10.03
N HIS A 139 3.28 -9.67 8.70
CA HIS A 139 3.83 -10.69 7.82
C HIS A 139 5.30 -10.47 7.46
N ALA A 140 5.98 -9.52 8.13
CA ALA A 140 7.34 -9.15 7.76
C ALA A 140 8.34 -10.30 7.79
N ALA A 141 8.16 -11.28 8.67
CA ALA A 141 9.00 -12.48 8.73
C ALA A 141 8.93 -13.33 7.45
N GLU A 142 7.81 -13.26 6.71
CA GLU A 142 7.61 -14.02 5.49
C GLU A 142 8.24 -13.32 4.25
N TRP A 143 8.61 -12.05 4.34
CA TRP A 143 9.09 -11.28 3.18
C TRP A 143 10.49 -11.68 2.70
N ALA A 144 11.23 -12.43 3.50
CA ALA A 144 12.52 -13.01 3.12
C ALA A 144 12.39 -14.33 2.35
N ASP A 145 11.18 -14.90 2.24
CA ASP A 145 10.94 -16.13 1.48
C ASP A 145 11.18 -15.85 -0.03
N PRO A 146 12.08 -16.61 -0.70
CA PRO A 146 12.34 -16.45 -2.12
C PRO A 146 11.09 -16.65 -3.01
N ALA A 147 10.09 -17.40 -2.52
CA ALA A 147 8.85 -17.66 -3.26
C ALA A 147 7.81 -16.53 -3.12
N ILE A 148 8.02 -15.56 -2.22
CA ILE A 148 6.99 -14.58 -1.86
C ILE A 148 6.53 -13.73 -3.06
N ASP A 149 7.43 -13.42 -4.00
CA ASP A 149 7.09 -12.62 -5.18
C ASP A 149 6.28 -13.43 -6.20
N ALA A 150 6.57 -14.72 -6.36
CA ALA A 150 5.75 -15.60 -7.19
C ALA A 150 4.33 -15.76 -6.63
N VAL A 151 4.21 -15.92 -5.32
CA VAL A 151 2.90 -15.97 -4.63
C VAL A 151 2.14 -14.66 -4.81
N TYR A 152 2.82 -13.51 -4.73
CA TYR A 152 2.20 -12.22 -5.00
C TYR A 152 1.68 -12.11 -6.44
N ASP A 153 2.47 -12.57 -7.41
CA ASP A 153 2.06 -12.56 -8.82
C ASP A 153 0.83 -13.46 -9.08
N ASP A 154 0.73 -14.60 -8.42
CA ASP A 154 -0.44 -15.47 -8.52
C ASP A 154 -1.70 -14.84 -7.93
N VAL A 155 -1.60 -14.26 -6.72
CA VAL A 155 -2.70 -13.51 -6.09
C VAL A 155 -3.11 -12.33 -6.99
N TRP A 156 -2.13 -11.59 -7.51
CA TRP A 156 -2.39 -10.45 -8.39
C TRP A 156 -3.11 -10.86 -9.66
N ARG A 157 -2.73 -11.98 -10.27
CA ARG A 157 -3.38 -12.53 -11.48
C ARG A 157 -4.85 -12.82 -11.21
N LEU A 158 -5.16 -13.53 -10.12
CA LEU A 158 -6.53 -13.82 -9.72
C LEU A 158 -7.36 -12.55 -9.48
N LEU A 159 -6.80 -11.53 -8.82
CA LEU A 159 -7.46 -10.26 -8.62
C LEU A 159 -7.76 -9.55 -9.94
N MET A 160 -6.82 -9.55 -10.88
CA MET A 160 -7.01 -8.91 -12.17
C MET A 160 -8.00 -9.67 -13.05
N ASP A 161 -8.00 -11.00 -13.03
CA ASP A 161 -8.99 -11.83 -13.73
C ASP A 161 -10.40 -11.58 -13.19
N GLY A 162 -10.53 -11.34 -11.88
CA GLY A 162 -11.79 -10.95 -11.25
C GLY A 162 -12.23 -9.51 -11.56
N LEU A 163 -11.30 -8.58 -11.73
CA LEU A 163 -11.58 -7.15 -11.88
C LEU A 163 -11.69 -6.72 -13.34
N CYS A 164 -10.87 -7.28 -14.24
CA CYS A 164 -10.87 -6.87 -15.65
C CYS A 164 -12.09 -7.39 -16.39
N VAL A 165 -12.53 -6.62 -17.40
CA VAL A 165 -13.51 -7.08 -18.36
C VAL A 165 -12.87 -8.18 -19.21
N ALA A 166 -13.53 -9.32 -19.32
CA ALA A 166 -13.08 -10.41 -20.19
C ALA A 166 -12.95 -9.91 -21.64
N LYS A 167 -11.81 -10.18 -22.27
CA LYS A 167 -11.65 -9.89 -23.70
C LYS A 167 -12.63 -10.75 -24.48
N SER A 168 -13.58 -10.14 -25.20
CA SER A 168 -14.50 -10.86 -26.07
C SER A 168 -13.70 -11.65 -27.12
N PRO A 169 -14.01 -12.96 -27.34
CA PRO A 169 -13.24 -13.81 -28.25
C PRO A 169 -13.18 -13.32 -29.70
N GLY A 170 -14.02 -12.35 -30.09
CA GLY A 170 -14.09 -11.80 -31.45
C GLY A 170 -12.98 -10.82 -31.85
N GLN A 171 -12.26 -10.20 -30.91
CA GLN A 171 -11.24 -9.18 -31.23
C GLN A 171 -9.88 -9.80 -31.61
N SER A 172 -9.55 -10.96 -31.08
CA SER A 172 -8.30 -11.67 -31.40
C SER A 172 -8.25 -12.18 -32.87
N ARG A 173 -9.41 -12.44 -33.48
CA ARG A 173 -9.50 -12.92 -34.86
C ARG A 173 -9.31 -11.81 -35.90
N LYS A 174 -9.68 -10.58 -35.58
CA LYS A 174 -9.51 -9.42 -36.49
C LYS A 174 -8.06 -8.94 -36.55
N GLN A 175 -7.31 -9.05 -35.47
CA GLN A 175 -5.90 -8.63 -35.43
C GLN A 175 -4.98 -9.61 -36.19
N ARG A 176 -5.24 -10.92 -36.10
CA ARG A 176 -4.47 -11.93 -36.90
C ARG A 176 -4.71 -11.79 -38.42
N ARG A 177 -5.91 -11.36 -38.86
CA ARG A 177 -6.20 -11.15 -40.28
C ARG A 177 -5.59 -9.89 -40.91
N ARG A 178 -5.12 -8.92 -40.07
CA ARG A 178 -4.43 -7.72 -40.57
C ARG A 178 -2.91 -7.87 -40.66
N GLN A 179 -2.33 -8.93 -40.12
CA GLN A 179 -0.88 -9.23 -40.23
C GLN A 179 -0.53 -10.21 -41.32
N THR A 180 -1.53 -10.72 -42.09
CA THR A 180 -1.35 -11.67 -43.20
C THR A 180 -1.86 -11.09 -44.53
N ARG A 181 -1.86 -9.75 -44.66
CA ARG A 181 -2.06 -9.10 -45.96
C ARG A 181 -0.91 -8.14 -46.26
#